data_a19cf6f5912448b22acf9b41a3917cfc
#
_entry.id   a19cf6f5912448b22acf9b41a3917cfc
#
_cell.length_a   1.000
_cell.length_b   1.000
_cell.length_c   1.000
_cell.angle_alpha   90.00
_cell.angle_beta   90.00
_cell.angle_gamma   90.00
#
_symmetry.space_group_name_H-M   'P 1'
#
loop_
_entity.id
_entity.type
_entity.pdbx_description
1 polymer ?
#
loop_
_entity_poly.entity_id
_entity_poly.type
_entity_poly.pdbx_seq_one_letter_code
_entity_poly.pdbx_strand_id
1 'polypeptide(L)'
;HIDIELYLNDLVTGINMLIEQVGGKDKIRGIGVGAPNGNYFNGCIEFAPNLPWKGKIPLAQMLQDRLGIPVALTNDANAAAIGEMTYGAARGMKDFIVITLGTGVGSGIVVGGQLVYGHDGFAGELGHMIVRRNGRMCGCGRQGCLETYTSATGVARTAREYLTIRSDESKLRELDIDTITSKDVFDAASVGDALALEIFESTGAILGEACADFVTFSSPEAIIFFG
;
A
#
# COMPACT_ATOMS: atom_id res chain seq x y z
N HIS A 1 -5.73 1.08 23.57
CA HIS A 1 -4.61 0.28 23.03
C HIS A 1 -5.12 -1.15 22.87
N ILE A 2 -5.15 -1.66 21.63
CA ILE A 2 -5.41 -3.08 21.39
C ILE A 2 -4.14 -3.81 21.81
N ASP A 3 -4.26 -4.71 22.80
CA ASP A 3 -3.16 -5.56 23.22
C ASP A 3 -2.83 -6.55 22.11
N ILE A 4 -1.55 -6.71 21.79
CA ILE A 4 -1.07 -7.63 20.76
C ILE A 4 -1.48 -9.08 21.07
N GLU A 5 -1.50 -9.47 22.34
CA GLU A 5 -1.89 -10.82 22.77
C GLU A 5 -3.38 -11.09 22.50
N LEU A 6 -4.25 -10.12 22.79
CA LEU A 6 -5.68 -10.23 22.48
C LEU A 6 -5.90 -10.32 20.96
N TYR A 7 -5.24 -9.46 20.17
CA TYR A 7 -5.30 -9.51 18.72
C TYR A 7 -4.85 -10.86 18.16
N LEU A 8 -3.74 -11.41 18.67
CA LEU A 8 -3.24 -12.72 18.26
C LEU A 8 -4.19 -13.85 18.60
N ASN A 9 -4.83 -13.81 19.73
CA ASN A 9 -5.82 -14.84 20.14
C ASN A 9 -7.01 -14.85 19.16
N ASP A 10 -7.52 -13.68 18.80
CA ASP A 10 -8.61 -13.55 17.83
C ASP A 10 -8.18 -14.04 16.45
N LEU A 11 -6.98 -13.62 15.99
CA LEU A 11 -6.43 -14.02 14.70
C LEU A 11 -6.20 -15.54 14.63
N VAL A 12 -5.60 -16.14 15.65
CA VAL A 12 -5.36 -17.59 15.75
C VAL A 12 -6.69 -18.36 15.78
N THR A 13 -7.68 -17.84 16.47
CA THR A 13 -9.02 -18.44 16.49
C THR A 13 -9.62 -18.47 15.09
N GLY A 14 -9.59 -17.34 14.37
CA GLY A 14 -10.07 -17.25 12.99
C GLY A 14 -9.31 -18.19 12.04
N ILE A 15 -7.98 -18.24 12.16
CA ILE A 15 -7.15 -19.14 11.34
C ILE A 15 -7.50 -20.61 11.61
N ASN A 16 -7.66 -21.01 12.87
CA ASN A 16 -8.03 -22.39 13.22
C ASN A 16 -9.40 -22.78 12.64
N MET A 17 -10.38 -21.87 12.66
CA MET A 17 -11.67 -22.12 12.01
C MET A 17 -11.53 -22.39 10.52
N LEU A 18 -10.67 -21.64 9.81
CA LEU A 18 -10.40 -21.88 8.39
C LEU A 18 -9.66 -23.20 8.14
N ILE A 19 -8.71 -23.56 9.03
CA ILE A 19 -7.99 -24.83 8.97
C ILE A 19 -8.95 -26.02 9.10
N GLU A 20 -9.91 -25.94 10.02
CA GLU A 20 -10.94 -26.98 10.18
C GLU A 20 -11.82 -27.13 8.94
N GLN A 21 -12.22 -26.00 8.31
CA GLN A 21 -13.03 -26.01 7.08
C GLN A 21 -12.36 -26.73 5.91
N VAL A 22 -11.02 -26.71 5.83
CA VAL A 22 -10.27 -27.39 4.76
C VAL A 22 -9.82 -28.80 5.14
N GLY A 23 -10.21 -29.30 6.31
CA GLY A 23 -9.96 -30.68 6.75
C GLY A 23 -8.73 -30.88 7.61
N GLY A 24 -8.22 -29.81 8.25
CA GLY A 24 -7.18 -29.89 9.27
C GLY A 24 -5.80 -29.39 8.83
N LYS A 25 -4.89 -29.32 9.80
CA LYS A 25 -3.53 -28.74 9.63
C LYS A 25 -2.69 -29.45 8.56
N ASP A 26 -2.87 -30.75 8.37
CA ASP A 26 -2.11 -31.53 7.38
C ASP A 26 -2.37 -31.08 5.93
N LYS A 27 -3.42 -30.32 5.71
CA LYS A 27 -3.74 -29.71 4.41
C LYS A 27 -3.08 -28.37 4.18
N ILE A 28 -2.51 -27.75 5.20
CA ILE A 28 -1.92 -26.41 5.16
C ILE A 28 -0.40 -26.52 5.06
N ARG A 29 0.19 -25.96 4.01
CA ARG A 29 1.65 -25.94 3.80
C ARG A 29 2.33 -24.80 4.56
N GLY A 30 1.63 -23.68 4.74
CA GLY A 30 2.15 -22.48 5.37
C GLY A 30 1.12 -21.36 5.39
N ILE A 31 1.45 -20.30 6.10
CA ILE A 31 0.65 -19.08 6.21
C ILE A 31 1.49 -17.93 5.66
N GLY A 32 0.94 -17.19 4.70
CA GLY A 32 1.52 -15.93 4.21
C GLY A 32 0.82 -14.75 4.87
N VAL A 33 1.61 -13.78 5.34
CA VAL A 33 1.12 -12.55 5.96
C VAL A 33 1.67 -11.34 5.22
N GLY A 34 0.78 -10.51 4.66
CA GLY A 34 1.10 -9.16 4.20
C GLY A 34 0.78 -8.16 5.29
N ALA A 35 1.74 -7.37 5.74
CA ALA A 35 1.56 -6.40 6.81
C ALA A 35 2.31 -5.10 6.56
N PRO A 36 1.79 -3.93 7.01
CA PRO A 36 2.55 -2.68 6.94
C PRO A 36 3.91 -2.83 7.61
N ASN A 37 4.96 -2.36 6.95
CA ASN A 37 6.35 -2.49 7.41
C ASN A 37 6.77 -3.94 7.76
N GLY A 38 6.17 -4.92 7.09
CA GLY A 38 6.53 -6.33 7.23
C GLY A 38 7.89 -6.64 6.62
N ASN A 39 8.82 -7.14 7.43
CA ASN A 39 10.17 -7.49 7.01
C ASN A 39 10.26 -9.00 6.76
N TYR A 40 10.54 -9.37 5.52
CA TYR A 40 10.62 -10.77 5.10
C TYR A 40 11.77 -11.54 5.77
N PHE A 41 12.91 -10.89 6.02
CA PHE A 41 14.10 -11.58 6.51
C PHE A 41 13.98 -12.04 7.96
N ASN A 42 13.22 -11.31 8.79
CA ASN A 42 13.10 -11.60 10.22
C ASN A 42 11.67 -11.90 10.68
N GLY A 43 10.68 -11.81 9.78
CA GLY A 43 9.28 -12.08 10.10
C GLY A 43 8.63 -11.08 11.06
N CYS A 44 9.23 -9.88 11.20
CA CYS A 44 8.73 -8.85 12.09
C CYS A 44 7.94 -7.77 11.33
N ILE A 45 6.97 -7.17 12.01
CA ILE A 45 6.49 -5.83 11.68
C ILE A 45 7.41 -4.83 12.38
N GLU A 46 8.02 -3.90 11.64
CA GLU A 46 9.00 -2.98 12.19
C GLU A 46 8.51 -1.53 12.14
N PHE A 47 8.27 -0.95 13.33
CA PHE A 47 7.95 0.48 13.50
C PHE A 47 6.79 0.98 12.62
N ALA A 48 5.78 0.16 12.35
CA ALA A 48 4.64 0.53 11.51
C ALA A 48 3.84 1.69 12.15
N PRO A 49 3.76 2.87 11.48
CA PRO A 49 3.10 4.04 12.06
C PRO A 49 1.58 3.87 12.18
N ASN A 50 1.00 3.05 11.31
CA ASN A 50 -0.44 2.82 11.20
C ASN A 50 -0.96 1.74 12.16
N LEU A 51 -0.05 1.07 12.90
CA LEU A 51 -0.43 0.05 13.85
C LEU A 51 -0.32 0.57 15.30
N PRO A 52 -1.17 0.05 16.21
CA PRO A 52 -1.16 0.49 17.61
C PRO A 52 0.08 0.03 18.37
N TRP A 53 0.76 -1.02 17.88
CA TRP A 53 1.96 -1.57 18.48
C TRP A 53 3.21 -0.84 18.03
N LYS A 54 4.16 -0.64 18.95
CA LYS A 54 5.40 0.08 18.66
C LYS A 54 6.60 -0.86 18.67
N GLY A 55 7.65 -0.47 17.95
CA GLY A 55 8.88 -1.23 17.87
C GLY A 55 8.83 -2.38 16.86
N LYS A 56 9.53 -3.47 17.19
CA LYS A 56 9.58 -4.68 16.37
C LYS A 56 8.68 -5.75 16.95
N ILE A 57 7.72 -6.19 16.17
CA ILE A 57 6.76 -7.24 16.55
C ILE A 57 7.09 -8.49 15.76
N PRO A 58 7.58 -9.58 16.35
CA PRO A 58 7.95 -10.82 15.65
C PRO A 58 6.70 -11.65 15.30
N LEU A 59 5.79 -11.06 14.51
CA LEU A 59 4.46 -11.59 14.26
C LEU A 59 4.50 -13.00 13.63
N ALA A 60 5.42 -13.25 12.69
CA ALA A 60 5.54 -14.56 12.06
C ALA A 60 5.88 -15.65 13.10
N GLN A 61 6.84 -15.38 13.98
CA GLN A 61 7.22 -16.31 15.05
C GLN A 61 6.07 -16.52 16.04
N MET A 62 5.41 -15.43 16.45
CA MET A 62 4.28 -15.48 17.39
C MET A 62 3.11 -16.32 16.87
N LEU A 63 2.84 -16.27 15.56
CA LEU A 63 1.82 -17.08 14.90
C LEU A 63 2.28 -18.54 14.76
N GLN A 64 3.54 -18.74 14.34
CA GLN A 64 4.10 -20.08 14.18
C GLN A 64 4.11 -20.87 15.48
N ASP A 65 4.47 -20.23 16.61
CA ASP A 65 4.49 -20.84 17.93
C ASP A 65 3.08 -21.31 18.37
N ARG A 66 2.03 -20.55 18.01
CA ARG A 66 0.65 -20.88 18.38
C ARG A 66 0.00 -21.91 17.47
N LEU A 67 0.30 -21.84 16.18
CA LEU A 67 -0.36 -22.65 15.16
C LEU A 67 0.41 -23.94 14.82
N GLY A 68 1.73 -23.97 15.05
CA GLY A 68 2.59 -25.07 14.62
C GLY A 68 2.65 -25.22 13.08
N ILE A 69 2.45 -24.14 12.35
CA ILE A 69 2.48 -24.08 10.87
C ILE A 69 3.53 -23.04 10.48
N PRO A 70 4.37 -23.28 9.44
CA PRO A 70 5.32 -22.27 8.96
C PRO A 70 4.63 -20.98 8.56
N VAL A 71 5.16 -19.84 8.99
CA VAL A 71 4.62 -18.51 8.67
C VAL A 71 5.69 -17.67 7.97
N ALA A 72 5.36 -17.12 6.80
CA ALA A 72 6.15 -16.11 6.12
C ALA A 72 5.44 -14.77 6.20
N LEU A 73 6.18 -13.70 6.47
CA LEU A 73 5.64 -12.35 6.56
C LEU A 73 6.41 -11.43 5.61
N THR A 74 5.71 -10.53 4.95
CA THR A 74 6.31 -9.49 4.12
C THR A 74 5.44 -8.22 4.16
N ASN A 75 5.90 -7.15 3.51
CA ASN A 75 5.10 -5.96 3.28
C ASN A 75 3.86 -6.29 2.42
N ASP A 76 2.75 -5.59 2.63
CA ASP A 76 1.48 -5.83 1.95
C ASP A 76 1.57 -5.60 0.43
N ALA A 77 2.30 -4.57 -0.03
CA ALA A 77 2.52 -4.34 -1.45
C ALA A 77 3.43 -5.43 -2.08
N ASN A 78 4.41 -5.92 -1.35
CA ASN A 78 5.21 -7.06 -1.75
C ASN A 78 4.36 -8.34 -1.87
N ALA A 79 3.45 -8.56 -0.94
CA ALA A 79 2.50 -9.68 -1.02
C ALA A 79 1.59 -9.55 -2.24
N ALA A 80 1.11 -8.32 -2.56
CA ALA A 80 0.34 -8.06 -3.77
C ALA A 80 1.15 -8.38 -5.04
N ALA A 81 2.43 -7.98 -5.10
CA ALA A 81 3.29 -8.28 -6.24
C ALA A 81 3.50 -9.80 -6.45
N ILE A 82 3.67 -10.56 -5.36
CA ILE A 82 3.74 -12.02 -5.42
C ILE A 82 2.40 -12.61 -5.91
N GLY A 83 1.29 -12.05 -5.44
CA GLY A 83 -0.05 -12.44 -5.88
C GLY A 83 -0.26 -12.22 -7.38
N GLU A 84 0.09 -11.04 -7.88
CA GLU A 84 0.01 -10.70 -9.31
C GLU A 84 0.91 -11.59 -10.17
N MET A 85 2.12 -11.90 -9.71
CA MET A 85 3.04 -12.81 -10.40
C MET A 85 2.50 -14.23 -10.49
N THR A 86 1.81 -14.68 -9.44
CA THR A 86 1.37 -16.09 -9.33
C THR A 86 0.03 -16.32 -10.00
N TYR A 87 -0.92 -15.40 -9.80
CA TYR A 87 -2.34 -15.58 -10.14
C TYR A 87 -2.93 -14.44 -10.98
N GLY A 88 -2.28 -13.28 -11.02
CA GLY A 88 -2.82 -12.04 -11.58
C GLY A 88 -2.26 -11.65 -12.94
N ALA A 89 -2.25 -10.34 -13.19
CA ALA A 89 -1.87 -9.73 -14.46
C ALA A 89 -0.38 -9.91 -14.82
N ALA A 90 0.50 -10.10 -13.83
CA ALA A 90 1.92 -10.32 -14.02
C ALA A 90 2.30 -11.78 -14.26
N ARG A 91 1.34 -12.68 -14.44
CA ARG A 91 1.62 -14.09 -14.64
C ARG A 91 2.46 -14.33 -15.88
N GLY A 92 3.65 -14.89 -15.68
CA GLY A 92 4.63 -15.16 -16.76
C GLY A 92 5.64 -14.04 -16.98
N MET A 93 5.43 -12.86 -16.42
CA MET A 93 6.40 -11.76 -16.43
C MET A 93 7.50 -12.00 -15.41
N LYS A 94 8.69 -11.48 -15.71
CA LYS A 94 9.86 -11.59 -14.83
C LYS A 94 10.33 -10.26 -14.29
N ASP A 95 9.99 -9.18 -14.97
CA ASP A 95 10.46 -7.82 -14.65
C ASP A 95 9.26 -6.88 -14.66
N PHE A 96 8.70 -6.57 -13.49
CA PHE A 96 7.52 -5.71 -13.38
C PHE A 96 7.47 -5.00 -12.02
N ILE A 97 6.64 -3.97 -11.96
CA ILE A 97 6.38 -3.21 -10.73
C ILE A 97 4.88 -3.26 -10.44
N VAL A 98 4.50 -3.59 -9.22
CA VAL A 98 3.14 -3.35 -8.72
C VAL A 98 3.14 -2.09 -7.88
N ILE A 99 2.17 -1.22 -8.12
CA ILE A 99 1.92 0.00 -7.33
C ILE A 99 0.54 -0.13 -6.70
N THR A 100 0.48 -0.11 -5.38
CA THR A 100 -0.77 -0.12 -4.63
C THR A 100 -1.19 1.30 -4.30
N LEU A 101 -2.42 1.68 -4.69
CA LEU A 101 -3.00 3.01 -4.49
C LEU A 101 -4.15 2.90 -3.47
N GLY A 102 -3.83 2.97 -2.20
CA GLY A 102 -4.77 2.93 -1.09
C GLY A 102 -4.70 4.18 -0.22
N THR A 103 -4.80 4.03 1.09
CA THR A 103 -4.57 5.11 2.07
C THR A 103 -3.18 5.74 1.88
N GLY A 104 -2.18 4.93 1.54
CA GLY A 104 -0.85 5.34 1.11
C GLY A 104 -0.54 4.84 -0.30
N VAL A 105 0.74 4.90 -0.68
CA VAL A 105 1.27 4.32 -1.93
C VAL A 105 2.35 3.30 -1.57
N GLY A 106 2.02 2.02 -1.76
CA GLY A 106 2.99 0.93 -1.65
C GLY A 106 3.48 0.47 -3.01
N SER A 107 4.55 -0.32 -3.03
CA SER A 107 5.03 -0.94 -4.27
C SER A 107 5.81 -2.21 -4.01
N GLY A 108 5.75 -3.12 -4.97
CA GLY A 108 6.56 -4.32 -5.05
C GLY A 108 7.28 -4.38 -6.38
N ILE A 109 8.59 -4.56 -6.36
CA ILE A 109 9.44 -4.61 -7.55
C ILE A 109 9.89 -6.05 -7.76
N VAL A 110 9.67 -6.60 -8.94
CA VAL A 110 10.12 -7.93 -9.34
C VAL A 110 11.14 -7.80 -10.46
N VAL A 111 12.29 -8.44 -10.31
CA VAL A 111 13.38 -8.48 -11.28
C VAL A 111 13.85 -9.92 -11.45
N GLY A 112 13.93 -10.40 -12.68
CA GLY A 112 14.31 -11.79 -12.98
C GLY A 112 13.38 -12.82 -12.35
N GLY A 113 12.10 -12.46 -12.11
CA GLY A 113 11.11 -13.33 -11.47
C GLY A 113 11.26 -13.42 -9.95
N GLN A 114 12.03 -12.52 -9.33
CA GLN A 114 12.25 -12.47 -7.90
C GLN A 114 11.90 -11.10 -7.34
N LEU A 115 11.21 -11.06 -6.20
CA LEU A 115 10.90 -9.82 -5.52
C LEU A 115 12.18 -9.17 -4.95
N VAL A 116 12.31 -7.88 -5.15
CA VAL A 116 13.45 -7.08 -4.66
C VAL A 116 13.18 -6.68 -3.21
N TYR A 117 13.86 -7.31 -2.28
CA TYR A 117 13.77 -6.96 -0.85
C TYR A 117 14.83 -5.94 -0.40
N GLY A 118 15.94 -5.81 -1.15
CA GLY A 118 17.09 -5.02 -0.71
C GLY A 118 17.87 -5.67 0.42
N HIS A 119 18.81 -4.91 0.99
CA HIS A 119 19.70 -5.41 2.04
C HIS A 119 18.97 -5.64 3.38
N ASP A 120 18.05 -4.77 3.72
CA ASP A 120 17.37 -4.73 5.02
C ASP A 120 15.89 -5.15 4.97
N GLY A 121 15.38 -5.51 3.79
CA GLY A 121 13.99 -5.93 3.60
C GLY A 121 13.02 -4.81 3.24
N PHE A 122 13.50 -3.57 3.06
CA PHE A 122 12.67 -2.39 2.79
C PHE A 122 12.91 -1.74 1.42
N ALA A 123 13.43 -2.49 0.44
CA ALA A 123 13.50 -1.97 -0.93
C ALA A 123 12.10 -1.83 -1.55
N GLY A 124 12.00 -0.93 -2.52
CA GLY A 124 10.76 -0.76 -3.28
C GLY A 124 9.78 0.23 -2.68
N GLU A 125 10.20 1.11 -1.77
CA GLU A 125 9.35 2.15 -1.17
C GLU A 125 9.13 3.33 -2.14
N LEU A 126 8.56 3.05 -3.34
CA LEU A 126 8.41 4.04 -4.42
C LEU A 126 7.44 5.18 -4.03
N GLY A 127 6.46 4.91 -3.16
CA GLY A 127 5.57 5.92 -2.62
C GLY A 127 6.29 7.04 -1.87
N HIS A 128 7.50 6.77 -1.37
CA HIS A 128 8.33 7.74 -0.66
C HIS A 128 9.40 8.42 -1.53
N MET A 129 9.41 8.19 -2.85
CA MET A 129 10.24 8.99 -3.75
C MET A 129 9.76 10.44 -3.79
N ILE A 130 10.71 11.38 -3.80
CA ILE A 130 10.41 12.82 -3.81
C ILE A 130 10.11 13.25 -5.23
N VAL A 131 8.84 13.53 -5.52
CA VAL A 131 8.35 14.02 -6.82
C VAL A 131 8.19 15.54 -6.84
N ARG A 132 8.07 16.18 -5.68
CA ARG A 132 7.99 17.65 -5.54
C ARG A 132 8.90 18.11 -4.40
N ARG A 133 10.08 18.67 -4.74
CA ARG A 133 11.01 19.21 -3.73
C ARG A 133 10.33 20.32 -2.93
N ASN A 134 10.52 20.31 -1.61
CA ASN A 134 9.88 21.25 -0.68
C ASN A 134 8.34 21.19 -0.73
N GLY A 135 7.78 20.08 -1.18
CA GLY A 135 6.35 19.87 -1.28
C GLY A 135 5.71 19.45 0.06
N ARG A 136 4.63 18.69 -0.03
CA ARG A 136 3.82 18.28 1.12
C ARG A 136 4.62 17.45 2.12
N MET A 137 4.41 17.69 3.42
CA MET A 137 4.95 16.81 4.46
C MET A 137 4.34 15.42 4.34
N CYS A 138 5.20 14.41 4.41
CA CYS A 138 4.86 13.00 4.44
C CYS A 138 5.01 12.44 5.87
N GLY A 139 4.22 11.42 6.21
CA GLY A 139 4.32 10.71 7.48
C GLY A 139 5.68 10.06 7.76
N CYS A 140 6.47 9.79 6.71
CA CYS A 140 7.84 9.31 6.83
C CYS A 140 8.88 10.37 7.27
N GLY A 141 8.47 11.62 7.48
CA GLY A 141 9.32 12.76 7.86
C GLY A 141 9.97 13.49 6.68
N ARG A 142 9.81 13.02 5.43
CA ARG A 142 10.31 13.68 4.21
C ARG A 142 9.26 14.62 3.64
N GLN A 143 9.68 15.50 2.72
CA GLN A 143 8.78 16.40 2.00
C GLN A 143 8.71 16.05 0.53
N GLY A 144 7.48 16.08 -0.04
CA GLY A 144 7.23 15.91 -1.45
C GLY A 144 7.19 14.48 -1.96
N CYS A 145 6.96 13.50 -1.07
CA CYS A 145 6.81 12.10 -1.44
C CYS A 145 5.61 11.89 -2.38
N LEU A 146 5.73 10.98 -3.34
CA LEU A 146 4.69 10.60 -4.30
C LEU A 146 3.35 10.30 -3.62
N GLU A 147 3.38 9.55 -2.53
CA GLU A 147 2.22 9.17 -1.73
C GLU A 147 1.36 10.38 -1.34
N THR A 148 1.98 11.51 -0.99
CA THR A 148 1.25 12.70 -0.53
C THR A 148 0.41 13.37 -1.62
N TYR A 149 0.55 12.94 -2.86
CA TYR A 149 -0.19 13.45 -4.03
C TYR A 149 -1.10 12.40 -4.65
N THR A 150 -0.67 11.13 -4.70
CA THR A 150 -1.31 10.10 -5.53
C THR A 150 -2.05 9.02 -4.76
N SER A 151 -1.92 8.97 -3.43
CA SER A 151 -2.76 8.11 -2.58
C SER A 151 -4.19 8.65 -2.46
N ALA A 152 -5.11 7.84 -1.94
CA ALA A 152 -6.46 8.29 -1.62
C ALA A 152 -6.45 9.51 -0.67
N THR A 153 -5.57 9.51 0.35
CA THR A 153 -5.39 10.65 1.24
C THR A 153 -4.77 11.85 0.53
N GLY A 154 -3.89 11.61 -0.45
CA GLY A 154 -3.26 12.64 -1.29
C GLY A 154 -4.28 13.35 -2.20
N VAL A 155 -5.17 12.59 -2.84
CA VAL A 155 -6.28 13.12 -3.65
C VAL A 155 -7.21 13.98 -2.80
N ALA A 156 -7.66 13.45 -1.65
CA ALA A 156 -8.50 14.20 -0.71
C ALA A 156 -7.82 15.50 -0.23
N ARG A 157 -6.52 15.44 0.04
CA ARG A 157 -5.73 16.62 0.42
C ARG A 157 -5.68 17.65 -0.72
N THR A 158 -5.49 17.22 -1.96
CA THR A 158 -5.51 18.13 -3.13
C THR A 158 -6.85 18.82 -3.25
N ALA A 159 -7.96 18.09 -3.03
CA ALA A 159 -9.30 18.68 -3.05
C ALA A 159 -9.44 19.77 -1.98
N ARG A 160 -9.06 19.51 -0.74
CA ARG A 160 -9.11 20.50 0.34
C ARG A 160 -8.26 21.73 0.05
N GLU A 161 -7.03 21.54 -0.45
CA GLU A 161 -6.14 22.65 -0.83
C GLU A 161 -6.77 23.50 -1.93
N TYR A 162 -7.33 22.89 -3.00
CA TYR A 162 -7.97 23.63 -4.08
C TYR A 162 -9.21 24.38 -3.62
N LEU A 163 -10.08 23.75 -2.83
CA LEU A 163 -11.28 24.39 -2.28
C LEU A 163 -10.97 25.57 -1.35
N THR A 164 -9.82 25.53 -0.69
CA THR A 164 -9.36 26.60 0.21
C THR A 164 -8.81 27.81 -0.55
N ILE A 165 -8.05 27.58 -1.62
CA ILE A 165 -7.32 28.67 -2.30
C ILE A 165 -8.02 29.16 -3.58
N ARG A 166 -9.03 28.46 -4.08
CA ARG A 166 -9.75 28.76 -5.32
C ARG A 166 -11.23 28.98 -5.03
N SER A 167 -11.90 29.68 -5.96
CA SER A 167 -13.33 29.98 -5.89
C SER A 167 -14.15 29.31 -6.99
N ASP A 168 -13.59 28.33 -7.70
CA ASP A 168 -14.30 27.59 -8.76
C ASP A 168 -15.57 26.95 -8.21
N GLU A 169 -16.61 26.91 -9.02
CA GLU A 169 -17.81 26.16 -8.71
C GLU A 169 -17.49 24.66 -8.69
N SER A 170 -17.96 23.96 -7.67
CA SER A 170 -17.77 22.52 -7.53
C SER A 170 -18.79 21.95 -6.55
N LYS A 171 -19.28 20.73 -6.84
CA LYS A 171 -20.13 19.96 -5.93
C LYS A 171 -19.41 19.61 -4.62
N LEU A 172 -18.09 19.57 -4.63
CA LEU A 172 -17.30 19.33 -3.42
C LEU A 172 -17.47 20.44 -2.36
N ARG A 173 -17.95 21.66 -2.77
CA ARG A 173 -18.23 22.75 -1.82
C ARG A 173 -19.49 22.54 -1.00
N GLU A 174 -20.36 21.60 -1.40
CA GLU A 174 -21.54 21.21 -0.65
C GLU A 174 -21.21 20.31 0.56
N LEU A 175 -19.97 19.78 0.60
CA LEU A 175 -19.47 18.88 1.64
C LEU A 175 -18.67 19.65 2.70
N ASP A 176 -18.56 19.05 3.88
CA ASP A 176 -17.62 19.53 4.89
C ASP A 176 -16.17 19.25 4.41
N ILE A 177 -15.42 20.33 4.22
CA ILE A 177 -14.07 20.31 3.66
C ILE A 177 -13.12 19.37 4.44
N ASP A 178 -13.29 19.28 5.76
CA ASP A 178 -12.43 18.48 6.62
C ASP A 178 -12.66 16.97 6.46
N THR A 179 -13.84 16.58 5.96
CA THR A 179 -14.26 15.19 5.82
C THR A 179 -14.18 14.67 4.38
N ILE A 180 -13.85 15.53 3.39
CA ILE A 180 -13.73 15.10 1.99
C ILE A 180 -12.77 13.94 1.85
N THR A 181 -13.22 12.91 1.14
CA THR A 181 -12.47 11.69 0.79
C THR A 181 -12.15 11.64 -0.72
N SER A 182 -11.25 10.75 -1.13
CA SER A 182 -11.01 10.47 -2.56
C SER A 182 -12.25 9.96 -3.28
N LYS A 183 -13.14 9.26 -2.56
CA LYS A 183 -14.42 8.80 -3.13
C LYS A 183 -15.33 9.96 -3.48
N ASP A 184 -15.42 10.98 -2.63
CA ASP A 184 -16.22 12.17 -2.91
C ASP A 184 -15.71 12.91 -4.15
N VAL A 185 -14.38 13.00 -4.29
CA VAL A 185 -13.74 13.57 -5.51
C VAL A 185 -14.10 12.74 -6.75
N PHE A 186 -14.07 11.40 -6.64
CA PHE A 186 -14.46 10.51 -7.74
C PHE A 186 -15.94 10.68 -8.09
N ASP A 187 -16.82 10.72 -7.11
CA ASP A 187 -18.26 10.86 -7.32
C ASP A 187 -18.58 12.21 -8.03
N ALA A 188 -17.91 13.29 -7.62
CA ALA A 188 -18.04 14.60 -8.27
C ALA A 188 -17.50 14.58 -9.71
N ALA A 189 -16.30 14.01 -9.94
CA ALA A 189 -15.71 13.88 -11.26
C ALA A 189 -16.59 13.05 -12.21
N SER A 190 -17.22 11.98 -11.71
CA SER A 190 -18.07 11.09 -12.47
C SER A 190 -19.34 11.77 -13.05
N VAL A 191 -19.72 12.89 -12.45
CA VAL A 191 -20.84 13.73 -12.95
C VAL A 191 -20.38 15.01 -13.64
N GLY A 192 -19.11 15.08 -13.99
CA GLY A 192 -18.53 16.16 -14.79
C GLY A 192 -18.12 17.42 -14.03
N ASP A 193 -17.91 17.33 -12.71
CA ASP A 193 -17.36 18.43 -11.92
C ASP A 193 -15.95 18.78 -12.41
N ALA A 194 -15.76 20.01 -12.90
CA ALA A 194 -14.52 20.43 -13.53
C ALA A 194 -13.33 20.44 -12.55
N LEU A 195 -13.55 20.87 -11.30
CA LEU A 195 -12.51 20.90 -10.28
C LEU A 195 -12.07 19.47 -9.88
N ALA A 196 -13.04 18.57 -9.73
CA ALA A 196 -12.76 17.17 -9.41
C ALA A 196 -12.01 16.44 -10.55
N LEU A 197 -12.36 16.72 -11.80
CA LEU A 197 -11.63 16.21 -12.97
C LEU A 197 -10.20 16.73 -13.01
N GLU A 198 -9.98 18.01 -12.75
CA GLU A 198 -8.64 18.61 -12.69
C GLU A 198 -7.77 18.00 -11.57
N ILE A 199 -8.37 17.67 -10.42
CA ILE A 199 -7.67 16.99 -9.34
C ILE A 199 -7.15 15.64 -9.80
N PHE A 200 -7.97 14.83 -10.50
CA PHE A 200 -7.53 13.55 -11.02
C PHE A 200 -6.52 13.68 -12.16
N GLU A 201 -6.66 14.67 -13.03
CA GLU A 201 -5.69 14.95 -14.08
C GLU A 201 -4.32 15.31 -13.49
N SER A 202 -4.29 16.22 -12.52
CA SER A 202 -3.07 16.56 -11.77
C SER A 202 -2.45 15.37 -11.06
N THR A 203 -3.28 14.54 -10.41
CA THR A 203 -2.83 13.30 -9.76
C THR A 203 -2.22 12.33 -10.76
N GLY A 204 -2.90 12.13 -11.90
CA GLY A 204 -2.44 11.27 -12.98
C GLY A 204 -1.13 11.74 -13.61
N ALA A 205 -0.99 13.05 -13.80
CA ALA A 205 0.25 13.64 -14.33
C ALA A 205 1.45 13.38 -13.40
N ILE A 206 1.27 13.61 -12.08
CA ILE A 206 2.32 13.35 -11.08
C ILE A 206 2.69 11.85 -11.05
N LEU A 207 1.69 10.98 -11.08
CA LEU A 207 1.92 9.54 -11.10
C LEU A 207 2.63 9.10 -12.38
N GLY A 208 2.24 9.65 -13.52
CA GLY A 208 2.86 9.37 -14.82
C GLY A 208 4.33 9.80 -14.89
N GLU A 209 4.67 10.99 -14.36
CA GLU A 209 6.06 11.44 -14.23
C GLU A 209 6.88 10.45 -13.39
N ALA A 210 6.35 10.04 -12.22
CA ALA A 210 7.02 9.08 -11.36
C ALA A 210 7.19 7.70 -12.05
N CYS A 211 6.17 7.22 -12.76
CA CYS A 211 6.26 5.98 -13.53
C CYS A 211 7.33 6.05 -14.62
N ALA A 212 7.50 7.20 -15.29
CA ALA A 212 8.57 7.38 -16.26
C ALA A 212 9.97 7.25 -15.63
N ASP A 213 10.15 7.79 -14.42
CA ASP A 213 11.39 7.62 -13.65
C ASP A 213 11.61 6.13 -13.28
N PHE A 214 10.56 5.42 -12.86
CA PHE A 214 10.66 3.99 -12.53
C PHE A 214 11.02 3.15 -13.75
N VAL A 215 10.43 3.44 -14.91
CA VAL A 215 10.77 2.79 -16.18
C VAL A 215 12.22 3.05 -16.54
N THR A 216 12.68 4.30 -16.41
CA THR A 216 14.08 4.69 -16.69
C THR A 216 15.06 3.93 -15.79
N PHE A 217 14.71 3.70 -14.53
CA PHE A 217 15.56 3.03 -13.56
C PHE A 217 15.61 1.50 -13.72
N SER A 218 14.46 0.84 -13.94
CA SER A 218 14.34 -0.62 -13.86
C SER A 218 13.94 -1.31 -15.16
N SER A 219 13.50 -0.56 -16.19
CA SER A 219 13.05 -1.10 -17.49
C SER A 219 12.09 -2.30 -17.36
N PRO A 220 10.97 -2.16 -16.65
CA PRO A 220 10.05 -3.27 -16.41
C PRO A 220 9.22 -3.59 -17.67
N GLU A 221 8.76 -4.84 -17.79
CA GLU A 221 7.80 -5.28 -18.82
C GLU A 221 6.43 -4.58 -18.62
N ALA A 222 6.07 -4.32 -17.35
CA ALA A 222 4.81 -3.67 -16.98
C ALA A 222 4.89 -2.94 -15.66
N ILE A 223 4.03 -1.90 -15.50
CA ILE A 223 3.64 -1.34 -14.21
C ILE A 223 2.17 -1.69 -14.01
N ILE A 224 1.84 -2.36 -12.91
CA ILE A 224 0.51 -2.84 -12.57
C ILE A 224 0.00 -2.01 -11.40
N PHE A 225 -1.17 -1.39 -11.59
CA PHE A 225 -1.85 -0.67 -10.53
C PHE A 225 -2.83 -1.57 -9.82
N PHE A 226 -2.82 -1.52 -8.49
CA PHE A 226 -3.66 -2.28 -7.59
C PHE A 226 -4.25 -1.36 -6.51
N GLY A 227 -5.57 -1.41 -6.30
CA GLY A 227 -6.23 -0.59 -5.28
C GLY A 227 -7.73 -0.60 -5.37
#